data_5f5cae75d90dba79a3cf31d63da2bbd7
#
_entry.id   5f5cae75d90dba79a3cf31d63da2bbd7
#
_cell.length_a   1.000
_cell.length_b   1.000
_cell.length_c   1.000
_cell.angle_alpha   90.00
_cell.angle_beta   90.00
_cell.angle_gamma   90.00
#
_symmetry.space_group_name_H-M   'P 1'
#
loop_
_entity.id
_entity.type
_entity.pdbx_description
1 polymer ?
#
loop_
_entity_poly.entity_id
_entity_poly.type
_entity_poly.pdbx_seq_one_letter_code
_entity_poly.pdbx_strand_id
1 'polypeptide(L)'
;MKKVSLAVLVAAGLASGAALADNHTVSVGYAQSNVEDFKNIRGVNVQYRYEWDSPFSLMGSFTYMSGDQDEHYYLFSDSVKNHIEVKYYSLMAGPAYRLNDFVSLYALGGVARVKADGHTTWVNGGDNYTQRDGIDEKSTSFAYGAGVQFNPTPELAIHVGYEGTTADLGDDYGIDGWNVGVGYRF
;
A
#
# COMPACT_ATOMS: atom_id res chain seq x y z
N MET A 1 19.19 6.54 8.13
CA MET A 1 19.79 5.20 8.22
C MET A 1 19.18 4.29 9.30
N LYS A 2 18.32 4.76 10.23
CA LYS A 2 17.70 3.93 11.29
C LYS A 2 16.41 3.18 10.85
N LYS A 3 15.83 3.51 9.70
CA LYS A 3 14.56 2.89 9.23
C LYS A 3 14.76 1.60 8.42
N VAL A 4 15.91 1.38 7.83
CA VAL A 4 16.24 0.18 7.05
C VAL A 4 16.55 -1.02 7.95
N SER A 5 17.09 -0.77 9.16
CA SER A 5 17.48 -1.82 10.09
C SER A 5 16.29 -2.60 10.68
N LEU A 6 15.11 -1.99 10.78
CA LEU A 6 13.92 -2.64 11.34
C LEU A 6 13.30 -3.65 10.36
N ALA A 7 13.28 -3.34 9.07
CA ALA A 7 12.76 -4.24 8.03
C ALA A 7 13.63 -5.50 7.87
N VAL A 8 14.96 -5.35 7.98
CA VAL A 8 15.91 -6.49 7.93
C VAL A 8 15.78 -7.38 9.18
N LEU A 9 15.52 -6.80 10.36
CA LEU A 9 15.33 -7.56 11.60
C LEU A 9 14.03 -8.37 11.61
N VAL A 10 12.94 -7.86 11.02
CA VAL A 10 11.67 -8.58 10.88
C VAL A 10 11.83 -9.74 9.90
N ALA A 11 12.52 -9.55 8.78
CA ALA A 11 12.81 -10.61 7.82
C ALA A 11 13.71 -11.71 8.40
N ALA A 12 14.70 -11.36 9.21
CA ALA A 12 15.60 -12.32 9.87
C ALA A 12 14.91 -13.11 11.01
N GLY A 13 13.92 -12.51 11.68
CA GLY A 13 13.16 -13.18 12.75
C GLY A 13 12.18 -14.25 12.25
N LEU A 14 11.71 -14.13 11.01
CA LEU A 14 10.80 -15.10 10.38
C LEU A 14 11.55 -16.32 9.80
N ALA A 15 12.85 -16.18 9.53
CA ALA A 15 13.67 -17.27 8.97
C ALA A 15 14.11 -18.33 9.99
N SER A 16 13.94 -18.09 11.29
CA SER A 16 14.43 -19.01 12.35
C SER A 16 13.45 -20.12 12.74
N GLY A 17 12.28 -20.25 12.05
CA GLY A 17 11.25 -21.25 12.34
C GLY A 17 11.20 -22.47 11.42
N ALA A 18 12.15 -22.66 10.54
CA ALA A 18 12.12 -23.66 9.47
C ALA A 18 12.44 -25.11 9.92
N ALA A 19 11.57 -25.70 10.72
CA ALA A 19 11.64 -27.14 11.01
C ALA A 19 10.26 -27.83 10.98
N LEU A 20 9.28 -27.22 10.28
CA LEU A 20 7.94 -27.80 10.12
C LEU A 20 7.71 -28.16 8.65
N ALA A 21 6.90 -29.19 8.40
CA ALA A 21 6.52 -29.65 7.05
C ALA A 21 5.74 -28.60 6.23
N ASP A 22 5.45 -27.45 6.82
CA ASP A 22 4.71 -26.34 6.23
C ASP A 22 5.66 -25.35 5.55
N ASN A 23 5.23 -24.73 4.46
CA ASN A 23 6.03 -23.75 3.74
C ASN A 23 5.55 -22.32 4.04
N HIS A 24 6.51 -21.44 4.19
CA HIS A 24 6.30 -20.03 4.42
C HIS A 24 6.87 -19.22 3.26
N THR A 25 6.14 -18.22 2.79
CA THR A 25 6.64 -17.28 1.78
C THR A 25 6.54 -15.87 2.32
N VAL A 26 7.64 -15.13 2.27
CA VAL A 26 7.68 -13.70 2.55
C VAL A 26 8.04 -12.98 1.28
N SER A 27 7.26 -11.98 0.91
CA SER A 27 7.46 -11.21 -0.32
C SER A 27 7.47 -9.71 -0.01
N VAL A 28 8.24 -8.96 -0.79
CA VAL A 28 8.25 -7.50 -0.79
C VAL A 28 8.10 -7.01 -2.22
N GLY A 29 7.34 -5.96 -2.40
CA GLY A 29 7.01 -5.43 -3.72
C GLY A 29 6.80 -3.93 -3.75
N TYR A 30 6.67 -3.44 -4.96
CA TYR A 30 6.25 -2.09 -5.28
C TYR A 30 4.73 -2.07 -5.45
N ALA A 31 4.09 -1.03 -4.93
CA ALA A 31 2.67 -0.77 -5.09
C ALA A 31 2.44 0.63 -5.66
N GLN A 32 1.44 0.74 -6.52
CA GLN A 32 0.98 2.01 -7.08
C GLN A 32 -0.53 1.96 -7.23
N SER A 33 -1.20 3.01 -6.74
CA SER A 33 -2.64 3.19 -6.89
C SER A 33 -2.97 4.57 -7.47
N ASN A 34 -4.09 4.61 -8.19
CA ASN A 34 -4.75 5.84 -8.56
C ASN A 34 -5.71 6.22 -7.43
N VAL A 35 -5.74 7.48 -7.10
CA VAL A 35 -6.77 8.09 -6.25
C VAL A 35 -7.61 8.96 -7.16
N GLU A 36 -8.94 8.78 -7.12
CA GLU A 36 -9.86 9.57 -7.91
C GLU A 36 -9.68 11.06 -7.61
N ASP A 37 -9.62 11.88 -8.65
CA ASP A 37 -9.35 13.33 -8.60
C ASP A 37 -8.00 13.75 -7.99
N PHE A 38 -7.06 12.79 -7.83
CA PHE A 38 -5.72 13.03 -7.31
C PHE A 38 -4.65 12.33 -8.16
N LYS A 39 -3.37 12.60 -7.86
CA LYS A 39 -2.25 11.90 -8.50
C LYS A 39 -2.09 10.47 -7.96
N ASN A 40 -1.35 9.67 -8.71
CA ASN A 40 -0.97 8.32 -8.29
C ASN A 40 -0.16 8.37 -7.00
N ILE A 41 -0.54 7.53 -6.04
CA ILE A 41 0.24 7.24 -4.84
C ILE A 41 1.08 5.99 -5.05
N ARG A 42 2.25 5.92 -4.43
CA ARG A 42 3.24 4.86 -4.62
C ARG A 42 3.84 4.43 -3.30
N GLY A 43 4.29 3.19 -3.25
CA GLY A 43 4.91 2.69 -2.04
C GLY A 43 5.33 1.25 -2.09
N VAL A 44 5.22 0.58 -0.96
CA VAL A 44 5.67 -0.79 -0.77
C VAL A 44 4.51 -1.69 -0.36
N ASN A 45 4.55 -2.92 -0.85
CA ASN A 45 3.66 -4.01 -0.45
C ASN A 45 4.51 -5.12 0.17
N VAL A 46 4.04 -5.69 1.27
CA VAL A 46 4.64 -6.86 1.92
C VAL A 46 3.57 -7.93 2.03
N GLN A 47 3.89 -9.13 1.60
CA GLN A 47 2.99 -10.27 1.69
C GLN A 47 3.65 -11.40 2.48
N TYR A 48 2.82 -12.12 3.23
CA TYR A 48 3.17 -13.35 3.90
C TYR A 48 2.17 -14.43 3.55
N ARG A 49 2.65 -15.61 3.15
CA ARG A 49 1.83 -16.77 2.84
C ARG A 49 2.25 -17.95 3.69
N TYR A 50 1.27 -18.60 4.27
CA TYR A 50 1.40 -19.84 5.03
C TYR A 50 0.75 -20.98 4.26
N GLU A 51 1.53 -22.02 3.93
CA GLU A 51 1.10 -23.16 3.15
C GLU A 51 1.24 -24.43 4.00
N TRP A 52 0.14 -25.12 4.21
CA TRP A 52 0.10 -26.46 4.80
C TRP A 52 -0.06 -27.52 3.70
N ASP A 53 -0.13 -28.80 4.06
CA ASP A 53 -0.30 -29.90 3.11
C ASP A 53 -1.72 -29.89 2.49
N SER A 54 -1.97 -28.89 1.66
CA SER A 54 -3.24 -28.64 0.96
C SER A 54 -3.00 -27.71 -0.23
N PRO A 55 -3.83 -27.77 -1.28
CA PRO A 55 -3.82 -26.75 -2.34
C PRO A 55 -4.27 -25.36 -1.84
N PHE A 56 -4.98 -25.28 -0.71
CA PHE A 56 -5.34 -24.03 -0.06
C PHE A 56 -4.22 -23.57 0.87
N SER A 57 -4.08 -22.26 1.02
CA SER A 57 -3.13 -21.62 1.92
C SER A 57 -3.72 -20.29 2.41
N LEU A 58 -3.16 -19.73 3.47
CA LEU A 58 -3.53 -18.44 4.01
C LEU A 58 -2.50 -17.38 3.58
N MET A 59 -2.98 -16.24 3.11
CA MET A 59 -2.13 -15.11 2.74
C MET A 59 -2.55 -13.85 3.51
N GLY A 60 -1.56 -13.09 3.96
CA GLY A 60 -1.71 -11.74 4.50
C GLY A 60 -0.95 -10.74 3.63
N SER A 61 -1.47 -9.53 3.52
CA SER A 61 -0.86 -8.43 2.77
C SER A 61 -0.93 -7.14 3.56
N PHE A 62 0.18 -6.41 3.58
CA PHE A 62 0.26 -5.05 4.10
C PHE A 62 0.81 -4.14 3.02
N THR A 63 0.10 -3.04 2.72
CA THR A 63 0.53 -2.03 1.75
C THR A 63 0.65 -0.67 2.44
N TYR A 64 1.72 0.03 2.12
CA TYR A 64 1.92 1.44 2.46
C TYR A 64 2.24 2.22 1.20
N MET A 65 1.45 3.26 0.92
CA MET A 65 1.69 4.16 -0.20
C MET A 65 1.53 5.61 0.26
N SER A 66 2.23 6.52 -0.43
CA SER A 66 2.08 7.96 -0.23
C SER A 66 2.23 8.70 -1.55
N GLY A 67 1.62 9.88 -1.61
CA GLY A 67 1.78 10.81 -2.70
C GLY A 67 1.55 12.22 -2.22
N ASP A 68 2.22 13.17 -2.85
CA ASP A 68 2.10 14.58 -2.60
C ASP A 68 1.76 15.34 -3.87
N GLN A 69 0.99 16.40 -3.74
CA GLN A 69 0.63 17.32 -4.83
C GLN A 69 0.82 18.75 -4.36
N ASP A 70 1.65 19.47 -5.12
CA ASP A 70 1.84 20.90 -4.97
C ASP A 70 1.12 21.64 -6.10
N GLU A 71 0.28 22.61 -5.76
CA GLU A 71 -0.33 23.53 -6.70
C GLU A 71 0.06 24.95 -6.36
N HIS A 72 0.59 25.64 -7.37
CA HIS A 72 0.93 27.05 -7.26
C HIS A 72 0.14 27.86 -8.29
N TYR A 73 -0.62 28.81 -7.83
CA TYR A 73 -1.25 29.79 -8.72
C TYR A 73 -1.15 31.18 -8.14
N TYR A 74 -1.16 32.14 -9.04
CA TYR A 74 -1.09 33.55 -8.70
C TYR A 74 -2.44 34.22 -9.00
N LEU A 75 -2.98 34.93 -8.01
CA LEU A 75 -4.16 35.77 -8.15
C LEU A 75 -3.72 37.23 -8.00
N PHE A 76 -3.56 37.93 -9.13
CA PHE A 76 -3.01 39.28 -9.18
C PHE A 76 -1.61 39.37 -8.53
N SER A 77 -1.52 40.00 -7.34
CA SER A 77 -0.25 40.13 -6.58
C SER A 77 -0.08 39.08 -5.50
N ASP A 78 -1.09 38.22 -5.30
CA ASP A 78 -1.12 37.22 -4.25
C ASP A 78 -0.59 35.88 -4.75
N SER A 79 0.15 35.17 -3.90
CA SER A 79 0.64 33.82 -4.15
C SER A 79 -0.11 32.84 -3.25
N VAL A 80 -0.77 31.84 -3.86
CA VAL A 80 -1.44 30.75 -3.15
C VAL A 80 -0.68 29.47 -3.41
N LYS A 81 -0.26 28.81 -2.34
CA LYS A 81 0.41 27.52 -2.35
C LYS A 81 -0.47 26.50 -1.64
N ASN A 82 -0.94 25.50 -2.37
CA ASN A 82 -1.63 24.35 -1.82
C ASN A 82 -0.66 23.17 -1.83
N HIS A 83 -0.54 22.51 -0.68
CA HIS A 83 0.18 21.27 -0.52
C HIS A 83 -0.79 20.23 0.04
N ILE A 84 -0.96 19.12 -0.69
CA ILE A 84 -1.81 18.00 -0.28
C ILE A 84 -0.93 16.76 -0.21
N GLU A 85 -0.91 16.09 0.93
CA GLU A 85 -0.25 14.81 1.15
C GLU A 85 -1.29 13.73 1.44
N VAL A 86 -1.27 12.64 0.67
CA VAL A 86 -2.12 11.48 0.89
C VAL A 86 -1.26 10.30 1.33
N LYS A 87 -1.65 9.66 2.42
CA LYS A 87 -1.04 8.43 2.95
C LYS A 87 -2.08 7.32 2.99
N TYR A 88 -1.73 6.19 2.43
CA TYR A 88 -2.56 4.99 2.35
C TYR A 88 -1.89 3.83 3.09
N TYR A 89 -2.67 3.13 3.89
CA TYR A 89 -2.29 1.90 4.58
C TYR A 89 -3.38 0.86 4.36
N SER A 90 -3.03 -0.35 3.95
CA SER A 90 -3.97 -1.47 3.96
C SER A 90 -3.42 -2.67 4.73
N LEU A 91 -4.32 -3.41 5.35
CA LEU A 91 -4.04 -4.70 5.97
C LEU A 91 -5.15 -5.66 5.55
N MET A 92 -4.77 -6.68 4.80
CA MET A 92 -5.70 -7.65 4.23
C MET A 92 -5.24 -9.07 4.49
N ALA A 93 -6.18 -10.01 4.54
CA ALA A 93 -5.91 -11.43 4.61
C ALA A 93 -6.96 -12.22 3.83
N GLY A 94 -6.60 -13.43 3.41
CA GLY A 94 -7.53 -14.28 2.67
C GLY A 94 -6.90 -15.56 2.17
N PRO A 95 -7.69 -16.40 1.48
CA PRO A 95 -7.22 -17.65 0.92
C PRO A 95 -6.37 -17.46 -0.32
N ALA A 96 -5.40 -18.34 -0.50
CA ALA A 96 -4.76 -18.57 -1.78
C ALA A 96 -4.95 -20.04 -2.18
N TYR A 97 -5.10 -20.28 -3.46
CA TYR A 97 -5.32 -21.59 -4.05
C TYR A 97 -4.22 -21.92 -5.06
N ARG A 98 -3.54 -23.04 -4.87
CA ARG A 98 -2.49 -23.54 -5.77
C ARG A 98 -3.13 -24.28 -6.93
N LEU A 99 -3.03 -23.71 -8.14
CA LEU A 99 -3.49 -24.34 -9.38
C LEU A 99 -2.56 -25.45 -9.83
N ASN A 100 -1.25 -25.23 -9.69
CA ASN A 100 -0.18 -26.16 -9.99
C ASN A 100 1.08 -25.75 -9.22
N ASP A 101 2.21 -26.45 -9.44
CA ASP A 101 3.48 -26.20 -8.72
C ASP A 101 4.05 -24.79 -8.96
N PHE A 102 3.62 -24.10 -10.02
CA PHE A 102 4.15 -22.82 -10.42
C PHE A 102 3.19 -21.64 -10.17
N VAL A 103 1.87 -21.89 -10.14
CA VAL A 103 0.86 -20.83 -10.17
C VAL A 103 -0.14 -21.01 -9.03
N SER A 104 -0.33 -19.94 -8.29
CA SER A 104 -1.39 -19.82 -7.29
C SER A 104 -2.21 -18.54 -7.50
N LEU A 105 -3.50 -18.61 -7.25
CA LEU A 105 -4.39 -17.46 -7.20
C LEU A 105 -4.68 -17.09 -5.75
N TYR A 106 -4.90 -15.82 -5.48
CA TYR A 106 -5.33 -15.38 -4.16
C TYR A 106 -6.41 -14.30 -4.21
N ALA A 107 -7.24 -14.26 -3.18
CA ALA A 107 -8.21 -13.21 -2.93
C ALA A 107 -8.15 -12.79 -1.47
N LEU A 108 -8.10 -11.49 -1.23
CA LEU A 108 -7.87 -10.89 0.07
C LEU A 108 -9.01 -9.92 0.40
N GLY A 109 -9.34 -9.82 1.68
CA GLY A 109 -10.23 -8.82 2.23
C GLY A 109 -9.67 -8.27 3.54
N GLY A 110 -10.00 -7.02 3.84
CA GLY A 110 -9.49 -6.39 5.05
C GLY A 110 -9.89 -4.94 5.16
N VAL A 111 -8.99 -4.12 5.68
CA VAL A 111 -9.24 -2.70 5.92
C VAL A 111 -8.14 -1.85 5.30
N ALA A 112 -8.54 -0.69 4.77
CA ALA A 112 -7.64 0.37 4.37
C ALA A 112 -7.88 1.61 5.22
N ARG A 113 -6.81 2.34 5.51
CA ARG A 113 -6.85 3.63 6.16
C ARG A 113 -6.15 4.66 5.29
N VAL A 114 -6.90 5.69 4.93
CA VAL A 114 -6.42 6.84 4.18
C VAL A 114 -6.30 8.03 5.12
N LYS A 115 -5.24 8.79 4.97
CA LYS A 115 -5.05 10.09 5.62
C LYS A 115 -4.73 11.10 4.54
N ALA A 116 -5.48 12.20 4.54
CA ALA A 116 -5.26 13.35 3.68
C ALA A 116 -4.92 14.55 4.55
N ASP A 117 -3.70 15.06 4.41
CA ASP A 117 -3.22 16.25 5.07
C ASP A 117 -3.09 17.36 4.02
N GLY A 118 -3.86 18.44 4.15
CA GLY A 118 -3.82 19.60 3.25
C GLY A 118 -3.35 20.87 3.97
N HIS A 119 -2.44 21.63 3.36
CA HIS A 119 -2.01 22.93 3.85
C HIS A 119 -2.11 23.98 2.74
N THR A 120 -2.92 25.02 2.97
CA THR A 120 -2.99 26.19 2.11
C THR A 120 -2.21 27.33 2.75
N THR A 121 -1.26 27.90 2.01
CA THR A 121 -0.53 29.09 2.42
C THR A 121 -0.89 30.22 1.44
N TRP A 122 -1.53 31.25 1.94
CA TRP A 122 -1.85 32.46 1.20
C TRP A 122 -0.90 33.57 1.62
N VAL A 123 -0.16 34.12 0.67
CA VAL A 123 0.71 35.28 0.87
C VAL A 123 0.12 36.45 0.10
N ASN A 124 -0.39 37.46 0.82
CA ASN A 124 -0.88 38.68 0.24
C ASN A 124 0.29 39.61 -0.13
N GLY A 125 0.39 40.00 -1.40
CA GLY A 125 1.50 40.81 -1.93
C GLY A 125 1.48 42.27 -1.49
N GLY A 126 0.41 42.76 -0.85
CA GLY A 126 0.27 44.15 -0.41
C GLY A 126 0.70 44.41 1.05
N ASP A 127 0.36 43.51 1.98
CA ASP A 127 0.51 43.71 3.43
C ASP A 127 1.39 42.68 4.15
N ASN A 128 2.08 41.77 3.42
CA ASN A 128 2.88 40.67 3.97
C ASN A 128 2.10 39.77 4.97
N TYR A 129 0.77 39.70 4.85
CA TYR A 129 -0.05 38.84 5.68
C TYR A 129 -0.02 37.41 5.14
N THR A 130 0.29 36.44 5.99
CA THR A 130 0.29 35.05 5.65
C THR A 130 -0.79 34.33 6.45
N GLN A 131 -1.79 33.77 5.77
CA GLN A 131 -2.79 32.91 6.36
C GLN A 131 -2.44 31.44 6.04
N ARG A 132 -2.56 30.57 7.03
CA ARG A 132 -2.39 29.13 6.89
C ARG A 132 -3.63 28.44 7.39
N ASP A 133 -4.25 27.68 6.50
CA ASP A 133 -5.35 26.79 6.82
C ASP A 133 -4.88 25.34 6.59
N GLY A 134 -5.24 24.42 7.48
CA GLY A 134 -4.91 23.00 7.39
C GLY A 134 -6.17 22.15 7.50
N ILE A 135 -6.26 21.13 6.68
CA ILE A 135 -7.28 20.09 6.75
C ILE A 135 -6.56 18.78 7.06
N ASP A 136 -7.03 18.05 8.07
CA ASP A 136 -6.55 16.69 8.45
C ASP A 136 -7.78 15.77 8.45
N GLU A 137 -7.91 14.96 7.41
CA GLU A 137 -8.99 14.01 7.26
C GLU A 137 -8.48 12.56 7.26
N LYS A 138 -9.28 11.68 7.84
CA LYS A 138 -8.95 10.26 7.99
C LYS A 138 -10.17 9.41 7.68
N SER A 139 -10.01 8.47 6.77
CA SER A 139 -11.02 7.47 6.47
C SER A 139 -10.49 6.06 6.74
N THR A 140 -11.39 5.18 7.18
CA THR A 140 -11.09 3.75 7.31
C THR A 140 -12.21 2.98 6.66
N SER A 141 -11.89 2.20 5.65
CA SER A 141 -12.86 1.54 4.78
C SER A 141 -12.48 0.08 4.54
N PHE A 142 -13.43 -0.69 4.02
CA PHE A 142 -13.16 -2.05 3.56
C PHE A 142 -12.22 -2.03 2.36
N ALA A 143 -11.21 -2.92 2.39
CA ALA A 143 -10.30 -3.14 1.28
C ALA A 143 -10.43 -4.56 0.75
N TYR A 144 -10.27 -4.71 -0.54
CA TYR A 144 -10.26 -6.00 -1.23
C TYR A 144 -9.07 -6.08 -2.18
N GLY A 145 -8.63 -7.30 -2.44
CA GLY A 145 -7.54 -7.53 -3.38
C GLY A 145 -7.60 -8.92 -3.97
N ALA A 146 -6.99 -9.07 -5.12
CA ALA A 146 -6.81 -10.36 -5.77
C ALA A 146 -5.52 -10.35 -6.59
N GLY A 147 -4.96 -11.54 -6.84
CA GLY A 147 -3.76 -11.61 -7.64
C GLY A 147 -3.29 -13.02 -7.91
N VAL A 148 -2.13 -13.08 -8.52
CA VAL A 148 -1.45 -14.30 -8.91
C VAL A 148 -0.05 -14.32 -8.29
N GLN A 149 0.32 -15.46 -7.72
CA GLN A 149 1.69 -15.75 -7.34
C GLN A 149 2.25 -16.81 -8.26
N PHE A 150 3.44 -16.56 -8.80
CA PHE A 150 4.19 -17.47 -9.64
C PHE A 150 5.47 -17.89 -8.93
N ASN A 151 5.72 -19.21 -8.87
CA ASN A 151 6.91 -19.80 -8.27
C ASN A 151 7.76 -20.46 -9.35
N PRO A 152 8.71 -19.75 -9.99
CA PRO A 152 9.57 -20.33 -11.03
C PRO A 152 10.53 -21.39 -10.50
N THR A 153 10.88 -21.31 -9.22
CA THR A 153 11.59 -22.36 -8.47
C THR A 153 10.88 -22.60 -7.12
N PRO A 154 11.18 -23.70 -6.41
CA PRO A 154 10.57 -23.98 -5.11
C PRO A 154 10.73 -22.83 -4.09
N GLU A 155 11.84 -22.09 -4.16
CA GLU A 155 12.21 -21.05 -3.19
C GLU A 155 11.83 -19.63 -3.64
N LEU A 156 11.61 -19.40 -4.95
CA LEU A 156 11.33 -18.06 -5.49
C LEU A 156 9.84 -17.86 -5.72
N ALA A 157 9.31 -16.78 -5.21
CA ALA A 157 7.95 -16.32 -5.47
C ALA A 157 7.96 -14.96 -6.16
N ILE A 158 7.11 -14.78 -7.16
CA ILE A 158 6.83 -13.50 -7.82
C ILE A 158 5.32 -13.31 -7.74
N HIS A 159 4.86 -12.15 -7.29
CA HIS A 159 3.44 -11.87 -7.25
C HIS A 159 3.08 -10.63 -8.06
N VAL A 160 1.89 -10.65 -8.63
CA VAL A 160 1.20 -9.51 -9.23
C VAL A 160 -0.20 -9.49 -8.66
N GLY A 161 -0.60 -8.36 -8.11
CA GLY A 161 -1.89 -8.19 -7.48
C GLY A 161 -2.54 -6.85 -7.79
N TYR A 162 -3.81 -6.81 -7.54
CA TYR A 162 -4.66 -5.64 -7.59
C TYR A 162 -5.33 -5.46 -6.24
N GLU A 163 -5.44 -4.24 -5.76
CA GLU A 163 -6.20 -3.91 -4.54
C GLU A 163 -7.04 -2.66 -4.76
N GLY A 164 -8.18 -2.59 -4.07
CA GLY A 164 -9.09 -1.47 -4.15
C GLY A 164 -9.79 -1.21 -2.81
N THR A 165 -10.17 0.06 -2.61
CA THR A 165 -10.98 0.54 -1.50
C THR A 165 -11.71 1.81 -1.90
N THR A 166 -12.69 2.24 -1.10
CA THR A 166 -13.33 3.55 -1.21
C THR A 166 -13.03 4.34 0.04
N ALA A 167 -12.50 5.55 -0.08
CA ALA A 167 -12.26 6.46 1.03
C ALA A 167 -13.39 7.48 1.13
N ASP A 168 -14.02 7.59 2.29
CA ASP A 168 -14.97 8.64 2.62
C ASP A 168 -14.22 9.80 3.28
N LEU A 169 -14.01 10.88 2.54
CA LEU A 169 -13.31 12.10 2.95
C LEU A 169 -14.21 13.34 2.70
N GLY A 170 -15.52 13.20 3.03
CA GLY A 170 -16.55 14.18 2.72
C GLY A 170 -17.31 13.85 1.43
N ASP A 171 -16.61 13.28 0.47
CA ASP A 171 -17.13 12.58 -0.71
C ASP A 171 -16.45 11.21 -0.82
N ASP A 172 -17.04 10.28 -1.56
CA ASP A 172 -16.51 8.94 -1.79
C ASP A 172 -15.44 8.97 -2.88
N TYR A 173 -14.19 8.66 -2.53
CA TYR A 173 -13.07 8.55 -3.46
C TYR A 173 -12.66 7.10 -3.66
N GLY A 174 -12.71 6.63 -4.90
CA GLY A 174 -12.16 5.34 -5.30
C GLY A 174 -10.62 5.37 -5.24
N ILE A 175 -10.03 4.35 -4.61
CA ILE A 175 -8.59 4.13 -4.61
C ILE A 175 -8.35 2.71 -5.06
N ASP A 176 -7.72 2.56 -6.21
CA ASP A 176 -7.41 1.27 -6.78
C ASP A 176 -6.04 1.25 -7.45
N GLY A 177 -5.42 0.09 -7.44
CA GLY A 177 -4.07 -0.03 -7.97
C GLY A 177 -3.55 -1.45 -8.04
N TRP A 178 -2.31 -1.53 -8.41
CA TRP A 178 -1.60 -2.79 -8.59
C TRP A 178 -0.34 -2.84 -7.71
N ASN A 179 0.08 -4.06 -7.42
CA ASN A 179 1.35 -4.34 -6.79
C ASN A 179 2.08 -5.47 -7.52
N VAL A 180 3.39 -5.41 -7.50
CA VAL A 180 4.28 -6.45 -8.02
C VAL A 180 5.47 -6.61 -7.09
N GLY A 181 5.83 -7.84 -6.80
CA GLY A 181 6.95 -8.10 -5.91
C GLY A 181 7.56 -9.47 -6.05
N VAL A 182 8.63 -9.66 -5.31
CA VAL A 182 9.39 -10.91 -5.24
C VAL A 182 9.47 -11.38 -3.80
N GLY A 183 9.53 -12.69 -3.61
CA GLY A 183 9.57 -13.30 -2.29
C GLY A 183 10.42 -14.55 -2.26
N TYR A 184 10.73 -14.95 -1.05
CA TYR A 184 11.45 -16.19 -0.74
C TYR A 184 10.52 -17.12 0.02
N ARG A 185 10.49 -18.39 -0.44
CA ARG A 185 9.74 -19.49 0.14
C ARG A 185 10.70 -20.44 0.85
N PHE A 186 10.41 -20.78 2.08
CA PHE A 186 11.24 -21.62 2.96
C PHE A 186 10.39 -22.54 3.81
#